data_9495937d7858c0e0f516da8f62cc6355
#
_entry.id   9495937d7858c0e0f516da8f62cc6355
#
_cell.length_a   1.000
_cell.length_b   1.000
_cell.length_c   1.000
_cell.angle_alpha   90.00
_cell.angle_beta   90.00
_cell.angle_gamma   90.00
#
_symmetry.space_group_name_H-M   'P 1'
#
loop_
_entity.id
_entity.type
_entity.pdbx_description
1 polymer ?
#
loop_
_entity_poly.entity_id
_entity_poly.type
_entity_poly.pdbx_seq_one_letter_code
_entity_poly.pdbx_strand_id
1 'polypeptide(L)'
;MIDLLVVGGGPAGLVTALHGARAGLDVAVVERRRGPIDKACGEGLMPHTLRQLERLGIDPPGRPFRGIRYLDEDRCVDATFRSGPGRGVRRTLLHAALREAVTAAGVPVFFAEAGAVMQDSTSVRMGALAARYLAAADGLHSGIRRSLGLARPSQGPRRWGIRRHVQMAPWTDHVEVYWAHGAEAYVTPVADDCVGIAILTSQRGGFDRQLCAFAALQDRVAGHPHGPDLAAGPLRQRVSARTAGRVLLVGDAAGYVDALTGEGLGIAFEAASLLVGCVATDRPGDYDRQWRRMSRRYRLLTSALVNAGAYRPVRSRIVPAAAAFPQVFAAAVNQLAD
;
A
#
# COMPACT_ATOMS: atom_id res chain seq x y z
N MET A 1 -2.53 -13.31 28.96
CA MET A 1 -1.58 -13.52 27.82
C MET A 1 -2.25 -12.93 26.60
N ILE A 2 -1.58 -12.04 25.88
CA ILE A 2 -2.10 -11.39 24.67
C ILE A 2 -2.52 -12.46 23.63
N ASP A 3 -3.68 -12.28 22.99
CA ASP A 3 -4.10 -13.19 21.91
C ASP A 3 -3.36 -12.89 20.61
N LEU A 4 -3.21 -11.60 20.26
CA LEU A 4 -2.55 -11.17 19.03
C LEU A 4 -1.58 -10.01 19.28
N LEU A 5 -0.29 -10.25 19.14
CA LEU A 5 0.74 -9.21 19.14
C LEU A 5 0.98 -8.73 17.71
N VAL A 6 0.72 -7.45 17.44
CA VAL A 6 0.95 -6.82 16.14
C VAL A 6 2.29 -6.09 16.16
N VAL A 7 3.21 -6.45 15.27
CA VAL A 7 4.53 -5.82 15.15
C VAL A 7 4.57 -4.93 13.92
N GLY A 8 4.60 -3.62 14.16
CA GLY A 8 4.55 -2.56 13.16
C GLY A 8 3.24 -1.78 13.21
N GLY A 9 3.32 -0.50 13.59
CA GLY A 9 2.20 0.45 13.69
C GLY A 9 1.91 1.20 12.39
N GLY A 10 2.26 0.63 11.22
CA GLY A 10 1.80 1.15 9.93
C GLY A 10 0.32 0.81 9.69
N PRO A 11 -0.32 1.32 8.60
CA PRO A 11 -1.74 1.07 8.35
C PRO A 11 -2.16 -0.40 8.36
N ALA A 12 -1.36 -1.30 7.80
CA ALA A 12 -1.66 -2.73 7.84
C ALA A 12 -1.73 -3.27 9.28
N GLY A 13 -0.78 -2.87 10.13
CA GLY A 13 -0.75 -3.29 11.53
C GLY A 13 -1.88 -2.68 12.35
N LEU A 14 -2.14 -1.37 12.19
CA LEU A 14 -3.23 -0.70 12.91
C LEU A 14 -4.61 -1.27 12.52
N VAL A 15 -4.84 -1.54 11.25
CA VAL A 15 -6.09 -2.20 10.78
C VAL A 15 -6.17 -3.64 11.29
N THR A 16 -5.05 -4.37 11.36
CA THR A 16 -5.02 -5.70 11.98
C THR A 16 -5.40 -5.64 13.45
N ALA A 17 -4.87 -4.66 14.20
CA ALA A 17 -5.19 -4.47 15.61
C ALA A 17 -6.68 -4.13 15.81
N LEU A 18 -7.26 -3.26 14.97
CA LEU A 18 -8.68 -2.92 15.03
C LEU A 18 -9.59 -4.11 14.74
N HIS A 19 -9.27 -4.92 13.73
CA HIS A 19 -10.01 -6.14 13.47
C HIS A 19 -9.92 -7.13 14.64
N GLY A 20 -8.72 -7.27 15.24
CA GLY A 20 -8.51 -8.12 16.41
C GLY A 20 -9.36 -7.68 17.61
N ALA A 21 -9.32 -6.39 17.96
CA ALA A 21 -10.12 -5.82 19.05
C ALA A 21 -11.62 -6.02 18.81
N ARG A 22 -12.11 -5.80 17.57
CA ARG A 22 -13.52 -6.05 17.20
C ARG A 22 -13.92 -7.51 17.25
N ALA A 23 -12.97 -8.42 17.04
CA ALA A 23 -13.20 -9.86 17.20
C ALA A 23 -13.14 -10.31 18.68
N GLY A 24 -12.97 -9.40 19.63
CA GLY A 24 -12.90 -9.69 21.06
C GLY A 24 -11.56 -10.28 21.50
N LEU A 25 -10.51 -10.17 20.69
CA LEU A 25 -9.17 -10.62 21.05
C LEU A 25 -8.47 -9.58 21.95
N ASP A 26 -7.64 -10.05 22.87
CA ASP A 26 -6.67 -9.22 23.58
C ASP A 26 -5.50 -8.91 22.62
N VAL A 27 -5.40 -7.64 22.20
CA VAL A 27 -4.45 -7.19 21.16
C VAL A 27 -3.51 -6.14 21.72
N ALA A 28 -2.23 -6.23 21.32
CA ALA A 28 -1.25 -5.17 21.56
C ALA A 28 -0.45 -4.88 20.29
N VAL A 29 -0.02 -3.63 20.12
CA VAL A 29 0.81 -3.18 18.99
C VAL A 29 2.20 -2.78 19.50
N VAL A 30 3.24 -3.19 18.77
CA VAL A 30 4.61 -2.70 18.97
C VAL A 30 5.03 -1.89 17.75
N GLU A 31 5.43 -0.64 17.97
CA GLU A 31 5.94 0.26 16.93
C GLU A 31 7.14 1.04 17.46
N ARG A 32 8.19 1.16 16.65
CA ARG A 32 9.41 1.87 17.04
C ARG A 32 9.29 3.40 17.01
N ARG A 33 8.36 3.94 16.21
CA ARG A 33 8.19 5.37 15.98
C ARG A 33 7.04 5.95 16.81
N ARG A 34 7.26 7.09 17.44
CA ARG A 34 6.22 7.76 18.26
C ARG A 34 5.27 8.64 17.46
N GLY A 35 5.74 9.28 16.40
CA GLY A 35 4.97 10.23 15.58
C GLY A 35 4.23 9.58 14.41
N PRO A 36 3.54 10.39 13.61
CA PRO A 36 2.94 9.94 12.37
C PRO A 36 4.00 9.32 11.44
N ILE A 37 3.68 8.13 10.91
CA ILE A 37 4.60 7.42 10.04
C ILE A 37 4.39 7.91 8.60
N ASP A 38 5.34 8.72 8.12
CA ASP A 38 5.40 9.10 6.71
C ASP A 38 6.33 8.15 5.94
N LYS A 39 5.86 7.72 4.77
CA LYS A 39 6.59 6.86 3.81
C LYS A 39 6.18 7.23 2.39
N ALA A 40 7.04 6.97 1.41
CA ALA A 40 6.67 7.06 0.01
C ALA A 40 5.41 6.22 -0.27
N CYS A 41 4.37 6.88 -0.80
CA CYS A 41 3.05 6.32 -1.07
C CYS A 41 2.40 7.13 -2.19
N GLY A 42 1.58 6.50 -3.04
CA GLY A 42 0.77 7.20 -4.03
C GLY A 42 -0.44 7.94 -3.44
N GLU A 43 -0.76 7.68 -2.17
CA GLU A 43 -1.77 8.39 -1.36
C GLU A 43 -3.21 8.37 -1.92
N GLY A 44 -3.47 7.64 -2.99
CA GLY A 44 -4.80 7.39 -3.51
C GLY A 44 -5.45 6.18 -2.80
N LEU A 45 -6.57 6.40 -2.12
CA LEU A 45 -7.42 5.35 -1.59
C LEU A 45 -8.52 5.05 -2.59
N MET A 46 -8.53 3.84 -3.12
CA MET A 46 -9.55 3.38 -4.06
C MET A 46 -10.90 3.20 -3.35
N PRO A 47 -12.05 3.23 -4.07
CA PRO A 47 -13.37 3.12 -3.45
C PRO A 47 -13.54 1.94 -2.49
N HIS A 48 -13.06 0.74 -2.87
CA HIS A 48 -13.16 -0.43 -1.99
C HIS A 48 -12.32 -0.28 -0.70
N THR A 49 -11.18 0.40 -0.77
CA THR A 49 -10.33 0.67 0.40
C THR A 49 -11.01 1.64 1.37
N LEU A 50 -11.71 2.66 0.85
CA LEU A 50 -12.53 3.57 1.66
C LEU A 50 -13.66 2.82 2.36
N ARG A 51 -14.40 1.97 1.64
CA ARG A 51 -15.45 1.13 2.26
C ARG A 51 -14.94 0.23 3.39
N GLN A 52 -13.70 -0.26 3.29
CA GLN A 52 -13.08 -1.02 4.38
C GLN A 52 -12.79 -0.15 5.61
N LEU A 53 -12.32 1.09 5.41
CA LEU A 53 -12.11 2.05 6.51
C LEU A 53 -13.44 2.49 7.13
N GLU A 54 -14.46 2.78 6.32
CA GLU A 54 -15.82 3.12 6.77
C GLU A 54 -16.43 2.03 7.66
N ARG A 55 -16.26 0.75 7.28
CA ARG A 55 -16.67 -0.38 8.12
C ARG A 55 -15.94 -0.41 9.47
N LEU A 56 -14.75 0.17 9.54
CA LEU A 56 -14.00 0.35 10.79
C LEU A 56 -14.33 1.66 11.50
N GLY A 57 -15.28 2.46 10.98
CA GLY A 57 -15.65 3.77 11.52
C GLY A 57 -14.57 4.83 11.33
N ILE A 58 -13.73 4.68 10.30
CA ILE A 58 -12.58 5.56 10.03
C ILE A 58 -12.83 6.35 8.76
N ASP A 59 -12.82 7.68 8.88
CA ASP A 59 -13.00 8.61 7.78
C ASP A 59 -11.82 9.61 7.73
N PRO A 60 -10.69 9.24 7.11
CA PRO A 60 -9.51 10.11 7.08
C PRO A 60 -9.77 11.33 6.18
N PRO A 61 -9.37 12.55 6.60
CA PRO A 61 -9.53 13.74 5.79
C PRO A 61 -8.69 13.65 4.50
N GLY A 62 -9.26 14.13 3.40
CA GLY A 62 -8.60 14.09 2.09
C GLY A 62 -9.50 14.59 0.98
N ARG A 63 -8.98 14.62 -0.24
CA ARG A 63 -9.70 15.14 -1.41
C ARG A 63 -10.28 14.00 -2.25
N PRO A 64 -11.59 14.02 -2.61
CA PRO A 64 -12.17 13.00 -3.47
C PRO A 64 -11.60 13.08 -4.88
N PHE A 65 -11.49 11.92 -5.55
CA PHE A 65 -11.21 11.82 -6.97
C PHE A 65 -12.13 10.80 -7.63
N ARG A 66 -12.49 11.03 -8.90
CA ARG A 66 -13.55 10.28 -9.58
C ARG A 66 -13.07 9.06 -10.34
N GLY A 67 -11.77 8.97 -10.61
CA GLY A 67 -11.23 7.91 -11.45
C GLY A 67 -9.75 8.02 -11.69
N ILE A 68 -9.28 7.27 -12.66
CA ILE A 68 -7.89 7.25 -13.11
C ILE A 68 -7.81 7.81 -14.52
N ARG A 69 -6.83 8.67 -14.76
CA ARG A 69 -6.52 9.24 -16.06
C ARG A 69 -5.14 8.76 -16.51
N TYR A 70 -5.06 8.11 -17.65
CA TYR A 70 -3.78 7.77 -18.28
C TYR A 70 -3.39 8.83 -19.30
N LEU A 71 -2.12 9.25 -19.26
CA LEU A 71 -1.56 10.25 -20.17
C LEU A 71 -0.23 9.76 -20.74
N ASP A 72 -0.01 10.05 -22.01
CA ASP A 72 1.29 10.12 -22.65
C ASP A 72 1.50 11.53 -23.25
N GLU A 73 2.48 11.71 -24.11
CA GLU A 73 2.79 13.03 -24.72
C GLU A 73 1.61 13.58 -25.54
N ASP A 74 0.84 12.72 -26.19
CA ASP A 74 -0.16 13.09 -27.19
C ASP A 74 -1.61 12.76 -26.78
N ARG A 75 -1.81 11.88 -25.77
CA ARG A 75 -3.11 11.28 -25.51
C ARG A 75 -3.49 11.34 -24.03
N CYS A 76 -4.79 11.41 -23.82
CA CYS A 76 -5.40 11.35 -22.52
C CYS A 76 -6.62 10.42 -22.58
N VAL A 77 -6.77 9.54 -21.60
CA VAL A 77 -7.95 8.66 -21.48
C VAL A 77 -8.36 8.51 -20.03
N ASP A 78 -9.66 8.67 -19.76
CA ASP A 78 -10.25 8.61 -18.43
C ASP A 78 -10.96 7.28 -18.18
N ALA A 79 -10.87 6.81 -16.95
CA ALA A 79 -11.67 5.72 -16.43
C ALA A 79 -12.33 6.16 -15.12
N THR A 80 -13.61 6.49 -15.19
CA THR A 80 -14.39 6.89 -14.02
C THR A 80 -14.81 5.65 -13.22
N PHE A 81 -14.75 5.74 -11.89
CA PHE A 81 -15.21 4.69 -11.00
C PHE A 81 -16.72 4.58 -10.99
N ARG A 82 -17.22 3.35 -10.97
CA ARG A 82 -18.66 3.05 -10.89
C ARG A 82 -19.16 2.95 -9.44
N SER A 83 -18.29 2.56 -8.53
CA SER A 83 -18.61 2.28 -7.12
C SER A 83 -18.43 3.47 -6.18
N GLY A 84 -18.40 4.69 -6.72
CA GLY A 84 -18.20 5.94 -5.99
C GLY A 84 -16.77 6.48 -6.09
N PRO A 85 -16.50 7.65 -5.52
CA PRO A 85 -15.19 8.28 -5.61
C PRO A 85 -14.16 7.55 -4.74
N GLY A 86 -12.89 7.59 -5.18
CA GLY A 86 -11.75 7.39 -4.32
C GLY A 86 -11.42 8.66 -3.54
N ARG A 87 -10.38 8.62 -2.70
CA ARG A 87 -9.92 9.77 -1.93
C ARG A 87 -8.41 9.82 -1.90
N GLY A 88 -7.83 10.96 -2.27
CA GLY A 88 -6.43 11.26 -2.03
C GLY A 88 -6.25 11.65 -0.56
N VAL A 89 -5.45 10.90 0.16
CA VAL A 89 -5.25 11.09 1.60
C VAL A 89 -3.76 11.08 1.91
N ARG A 90 -3.25 12.18 2.44
CA ARG A 90 -1.86 12.21 2.90
C ARG A 90 -1.58 11.08 3.87
N ARG A 91 -0.47 10.41 3.67
CA ARG A 91 -0.07 9.24 4.46
C ARG A 91 -0.09 9.49 5.97
N THR A 92 0.31 10.67 6.38
CA THR A 92 0.32 11.08 7.79
C THR A 92 -1.08 11.23 8.37
N LEU A 93 -2.04 11.75 7.59
CA LEU A 93 -3.45 11.88 8.00
C LEU A 93 -4.15 10.53 8.11
N LEU A 94 -3.94 9.64 7.15
CA LEU A 94 -4.42 8.26 7.26
C LEU A 94 -3.87 7.56 8.51
N HIS A 95 -2.57 7.71 8.76
CA HIS A 95 -1.94 7.13 9.94
C HIS A 95 -2.49 7.71 11.23
N ALA A 96 -2.72 9.03 11.30
CA ALA A 96 -3.31 9.69 12.47
C ALA A 96 -4.72 9.16 12.77
N ALA A 97 -5.60 9.10 11.76
CA ALA A 97 -6.95 8.57 11.90
C ALA A 97 -6.97 7.10 12.38
N LEU A 98 -6.08 6.27 11.82
CA LEU A 98 -5.94 4.88 12.25
C LEU A 98 -5.43 4.76 13.70
N ARG A 99 -4.49 5.60 14.10
CA ARG A 99 -3.95 5.64 15.48
C ARG A 99 -5.01 6.07 16.49
N GLU A 100 -5.80 7.08 16.15
CA GLU A 100 -6.93 7.53 16.94
C GLU A 100 -7.94 6.40 17.16
N ALA A 101 -8.32 5.70 16.08
CA ALA A 101 -9.25 4.57 16.17
C ALA A 101 -8.69 3.42 17.03
N VAL A 102 -7.39 3.11 16.94
CA VAL A 102 -6.72 2.09 17.77
C VAL A 102 -6.73 2.51 19.24
N THR A 103 -6.49 3.80 19.52
CA THR A 103 -6.56 4.35 20.89
C THR A 103 -7.98 4.29 21.45
N ALA A 104 -8.97 4.69 20.65
CA ALA A 104 -10.40 4.62 21.03
C ALA A 104 -10.88 3.18 21.27
N ALA A 105 -10.31 2.20 20.57
CA ALA A 105 -10.56 0.78 20.80
C ALA A 105 -9.85 0.20 22.04
N GLY A 106 -9.09 1.02 22.80
CA GLY A 106 -8.38 0.60 24.01
C GLY A 106 -7.17 -0.32 23.74
N VAL A 107 -6.68 -0.41 22.49
CA VAL A 107 -5.54 -1.26 22.15
C VAL A 107 -4.23 -0.60 22.57
N PRO A 108 -3.43 -1.20 23.46
CA PRO A 108 -2.16 -0.64 23.90
C PRO A 108 -1.13 -0.64 22.76
N VAL A 109 -0.37 0.45 22.68
CA VAL A 109 0.73 0.60 21.71
C VAL A 109 2.04 0.81 22.49
N PHE A 110 2.93 -0.18 22.38
CA PHE A 110 4.25 -0.14 22.99
C PHE A 110 5.26 0.46 21.99
N PHE A 111 5.96 1.49 22.43
CA PHE A 111 7.00 2.11 21.60
C PHE A 111 8.35 1.46 21.86
N ALA A 112 8.68 0.44 21.06
CA ALA A 112 9.92 -0.30 21.13
C ALA A 112 10.33 -0.82 19.74
N GLU A 113 11.61 -1.11 19.58
CA GLU A 113 12.08 -1.86 18.42
C GLU A 113 11.66 -3.33 18.53
N ALA A 114 11.33 -3.93 17.41
CA ALA A 114 11.03 -5.36 17.35
C ALA A 114 12.30 -6.18 17.68
N GLY A 115 12.22 -6.93 18.75
CA GLY A 115 13.26 -7.88 19.15
C GLY A 115 13.21 -9.19 18.36
N ALA A 116 14.06 -10.14 18.75
CA ALA A 116 13.99 -11.49 18.23
C ALA A 116 12.64 -12.14 18.54
N VAL A 117 12.10 -12.83 17.56
CA VAL A 117 10.85 -13.58 17.67
C VAL A 117 11.19 -15.05 17.96
N MET A 118 10.72 -15.55 19.07
CA MET A 118 10.80 -16.96 19.47
C MET A 118 9.39 -17.53 19.56
N GLN A 119 9.19 -18.77 19.18
CA GLN A 119 7.89 -19.43 19.25
C GLN A 119 8.01 -20.91 19.60
N ASP A 120 6.98 -21.42 20.24
CA ASP A 120 6.74 -22.83 20.50
C ASP A 120 5.36 -23.27 19.94
N SER A 121 4.87 -24.44 20.36
CA SER A 121 3.55 -24.95 19.91
C SER A 121 2.37 -24.14 20.45
N THR A 122 2.53 -23.37 21.50
CA THR A 122 1.44 -22.67 22.24
C THR A 122 1.53 -21.16 22.18
N SER A 123 2.73 -20.59 22.04
CA SER A 123 2.96 -19.16 22.16
C SER A 123 4.06 -18.63 21.23
N VAL A 124 4.05 -17.31 21.08
CA VAL A 124 5.13 -16.54 20.45
C VAL A 124 5.59 -15.47 21.43
N ARG A 125 6.91 -15.24 21.51
CA ARG A 125 7.53 -14.25 22.40
C ARG A 125 8.39 -13.28 21.62
N MET A 126 8.34 -12.01 22.02
CA MET A 126 9.20 -10.94 21.54
C MET A 126 9.61 -10.07 22.74
N GLY A 127 10.86 -10.19 23.19
CA GLY A 127 11.30 -9.57 24.44
C GLY A 127 10.48 -10.08 25.63
N ALA A 128 9.92 -9.13 26.42
CA ALA A 128 9.07 -9.43 27.57
C ALA A 128 7.61 -9.75 27.17
N LEU A 129 7.19 -9.52 25.93
CA LEU A 129 5.83 -9.74 25.49
C LEU A 129 5.65 -11.20 25.02
N ALA A 130 4.56 -11.81 25.51
CA ALA A 130 4.12 -13.14 25.10
C ALA A 130 2.68 -13.10 24.60
N ALA A 131 2.43 -13.76 23.47
CA ALA A 131 1.12 -13.82 22.83
C ALA A 131 0.82 -15.21 22.26
N ARG A 132 -0.45 -15.50 22.00
CA ARG A 132 -0.83 -16.73 21.27
C ARG A 132 -0.37 -16.67 19.82
N TYR A 133 -0.49 -15.49 19.18
CA TYR A 133 -0.11 -15.25 17.79
C TYR A 133 0.60 -13.92 17.62
N LEU A 134 1.41 -13.81 16.56
CA LEU A 134 2.07 -12.56 16.16
C LEU A 134 1.72 -12.23 14.71
N ALA A 135 1.19 -11.02 14.48
CA ALA A 135 1.04 -10.43 13.16
C ALA A 135 2.26 -9.57 12.83
N ALA A 136 3.08 -9.99 11.88
CA ALA A 136 4.23 -9.24 11.42
C ALA A 136 3.79 -8.24 10.33
N ALA A 137 3.64 -6.97 10.73
CA ALA A 137 3.27 -5.83 9.89
C ALA A 137 4.45 -4.84 9.74
N ASP A 138 5.67 -5.32 9.84
CA ASP A 138 6.93 -4.55 9.89
C ASP A 138 7.39 -4.05 8.50
N GLY A 139 6.53 -4.18 7.48
CA GLY A 139 6.60 -3.50 6.20
C GLY A 139 7.54 -4.12 5.17
N LEU A 140 7.91 -3.31 4.15
CA LEU A 140 8.57 -3.75 2.93
C LEU A 140 9.88 -4.52 3.21
N HIS A 141 10.65 -4.06 4.17
CA HIS A 141 11.93 -4.65 4.57
C HIS A 141 11.82 -5.48 5.84
N SER A 142 10.75 -6.25 5.98
CA SER A 142 10.44 -7.06 7.15
C SER A 142 11.65 -7.86 7.68
N GLY A 143 12.05 -7.54 8.90
CA GLY A 143 13.06 -8.28 9.65
C GLY A 143 12.54 -9.64 10.07
N ILE A 144 11.29 -9.70 10.51
CA ILE A 144 10.63 -10.93 10.95
C ILE A 144 10.51 -11.92 9.78
N ARG A 145 10.12 -11.46 8.58
CA ARG A 145 10.11 -12.32 7.39
C ARG A 145 11.46 -12.95 7.11
N ARG A 146 12.55 -12.19 7.25
CA ARG A 146 13.91 -12.69 7.01
C ARG A 146 14.35 -13.68 8.09
N SER A 147 14.13 -13.36 9.36
CA SER A 147 14.53 -14.24 10.48
C SER A 147 13.82 -15.59 10.45
N LEU A 148 12.59 -15.63 9.93
CA LEU A 148 11.81 -16.86 9.74
C LEU A 148 12.16 -17.65 8.45
N GLY A 149 13.14 -17.20 7.64
CA GLY A 149 13.49 -17.86 6.38
C GLY A 149 12.40 -17.80 5.29
N LEU A 150 11.43 -16.92 5.45
CA LEU A 150 10.29 -16.79 4.52
C LEU A 150 10.60 -15.87 3.32
N ALA A 151 11.66 -15.07 3.38
CA ALA A 151 12.08 -14.23 2.28
C ALA A 151 12.58 -15.06 1.08
N ARG A 152 12.21 -14.66 -0.13
CA ARG A 152 12.70 -15.27 -1.36
C ARG A 152 13.36 -14.21 -2.26
N PRO A 153 14.40 -14.57 -3.03
CA PRO A 153 14.99 -13.67 -4.01
C PRO A 153 13.94 -13.10 -4.96
N SER A 154 13.98 -11.80 -5.18
CA SER A 154 13.11 -11.15 -6.15
C SER A 154 13.65 -11.36 -7.56
N GLN A 155 12.79 -11.72 -8.51
CA GLN A 155 13.09 -11.85 -9.92
C GLN A 155 12.43 -10.70 -10.69
N GLY A 156 13.06 -10.23 -11.77
CA GLY A 156 12.58 -9.14 -12.61
C GLY A 156 13.15 -7.78 -12.22
N PRO A 157 12.65 -6.70 -12.83
CA PRO A 157 13.20 -5.36 -12.65
C PRO A 157 13.09 -4.91 -11.21
N ARG A 158 14.17 -4.32 -10.68
CA ARG A 158 14.13 -3.62 -9.39
C ARG A 158 13.55 -2.24 -9.64
N ARG A 159 12.49 -1.92 -8.92
CA ARG A 159 11.82 -0.62 -9.01
C ARG A 159 11.76 0.04 -7.64
N TRP A 160 11.77 1.37 -7.67
CA TRP A 160 11.64 2.25 -6.51
C TRP A 160 10.48 3.21 -6.72
N GLY A 161 9.86 3.62 -5.64
CA GLY A 161 8.93 4.73 -5.62
C GLY A 161 9.55 5.93 -4.93
N ILE A 162 9.45 7.11 -5.52
CA ILE A 162 9.85 8.37 -4.91
C ILE A 162 8.62 9.27 -4.89
N ARG A 163 8.30 9.89 -3.74
CA ARG A 163 7.16 10.76 -3.58
C ARG A 163 7.59 12.16 -3.12
N ARG A 164 6.96 13.19 -3.71
CA ARG A 164 7.03 14.59 -3.33
C ARG A 164 5.62 15.16 -3.19
N HIS A 165 5.39 16.03 -2.21
CA HIS A 165 4.21 16.88 -2.15
C HIS A 165 4.55 18.25 -2.74
N VAL A 166 3.70 18.75 -3.64
CA VAL A 166 3.82 20.08 -4.23
C VAL A 166 2.65 20.93 -3.75
N GLN A 167 2.94 22.13 -3.25
CA GLN A 167 1.93 23.07 -2.77
C GLN A 167 1.34 23.83 -3.95
N MET A 168 0.25 23.32 -4.46
CA MET A 168 -0.56 23.93 -5.52
C MET A 168 -1.96 23.33 -5.53
N ALA A 169 -2.95 24.09 -5.96
CA ALA A 169 -4.30 23.57 -6.13
C ALA A 169 -4.31 22.44 -7.18
N PRO A 170 -4.98 21.30 -6.90
CA PRO A 170 -5.14 20.26 -7.90
C PRO A 170 -5.87 20.77 -9.15
N TRP A 171 -5.36 20.43 -10.31
CA TRP A 171 -5.93 20.78 -11.63
C TRP A 171 -6.85 19.71 -12.19
N THR A 172 -7.03 18.62 -11.47
CA THR A 172 -7.80 17.45 -11.90
C THR A 172 -8.55 16.85 -10.73
N ASP A 173 -9.66 16.19 -11.00
CA ASP A 173 -10.42 15.36 -10.08
C ASP A 173 -10.19 13.86 -10.33
N HIS A 174 -9.09 13.50 -11.00
CA HIS A 174 -8.63 12.14 -11.25
C HIS A 174 -7.23 11.94 -10.65
N VAL A 175 -6.87 10.70 -10.36
CA VAL A 175 -5.45 10.36 -10.25
C VAL A 175 -4.89 10.27 -11.66
N GLU A 176 -3.97 11.16 -12.00
CA GLU A 176 -3.28 11.13 -13.30
C GLU A 176 -2.08 10.19 -13.26
N VAL A 177 -1.96 9.36 -14.29
CA VAL A 177 -0.82 8.46 -14.48
C VAL A 177 -0.13 8.80 -15.80
N TYR A 178 1.01 9.42 -15.69
CA TYR A 178 1.88 9.77 -16.82
C TYR A 178 2.79 8.60 -17.14
N TRP A 179 2.80 8.19 -18.40
CA TRP A 179 3.62 7.09 -18.88
C TRP A 179 4.83 7.65 -19.66
N ALA A 180 6.05 7.44 -19.14
CA ALA A 180 7.30 7.81 -19.81
C ALA A 180 8.29 6.63 -19.89
N HIS A 181 9.41 6.77 -20.58
CA HIS A 181 10.38 5.69 -20.73
C HIS A 181 11.07 5.32 -19.41
N GLY A 182 10.81 4.11 -18.89
CA GLY A 182 11.44 3.58 -17.68
C GLY A 182 10.87 4.10 -16.37
N ALA A 183 9.78 4.92 -16.42
CA ALA A 183 9.11 5.45 -15.23
C ALA A 183 7.62 5.75 -15.47
N GLU A 184 6.80 5.70 -14.45
CA GLU A 184 5.44 6.24 -14.41
C GLU A 184 5.34 7.27 -13.28
N ALA A 185 4.66 8.40 -13.53
CA ALA A 185 4.37 9.40 -12.51
C ALA A 185 2.86 9.42 -12.21
N TYR A 186 2.54 9.44 -10.93
CA TYR A 186 1.19 9.50 -10.39
C TYR A 186 0.99 10.85 -9.75
N VAL A 187 -0.05 11.57 -10.16
CA VAL A 187 -0.47 12.81 -9.53
C VAL A 187 -1.79 12.56 -8.81
N THR A 188 -1.78 12.68 -7.50
CA THR A 188 -2.94 12.46 -6.64
C THR A 188 -3.35 13.76 -5.98
N PRO A 189 -4.60 14.25 -6.14
CA PRO A 189 -5.11 15.38 -5.37
C PRO A 189 -5.28 14.96 -3.90
N VAL A 190 -4.49 15.53 -2.98
CA VAL A 190 -4.49 15.12 -1.57
C VAL A 190 -5.05 16.16 -0.61
N ALA A 191 -5.12 17.43 -1.04
CA ALA A 191 -5.75 18.54 -0.34
C ALA A 191 -6.18 19.61 -1.35
N ASP A 192 -6.85 20.68 -0.91
CA ASP A 192 -7.28 21.76 -1.80
C ASP A 192 -6.11 22.61 -2.32
N ASP A 193 -4.99 22.58 -1.61
CA ASP A 193 -3.76 23.31 -1.90
C ASP A 193 -2.54 22.41 -2.11
N CYS A 194 -2.75 21.08 -2.26
CA CYS A 194 -1.63 20.14 -2.34
C CYS A 194 -1.91 18.97 -3.28
N VAL A 195 -0.93 18.65 -4.12
CA VAL A 195 -0.88 17.41 -4.90
C VAL A 195 0.28 16.54 -4.43
N GLY A 196 0.03 15.24 -4.32
CA GLY A 196 1.07 14.23 -4.15
C GLY A 196 1.55 13.73 -5.51
N ILE A 197 2.86 13.75 -5.74
CA ILE A 197 3.46 13.19 -6.97
C ILE A 197 4.34 12.01 -6.57
N ALA A 198 3.99 10.82 -7.05
CA ALA A 198 4.78 9.61 -6.85
C ALA A 198 5.34 9.13 -8.18
N ILE A 199 6.64 8.94 -8.28
CA ILE A 199 7.30 8.41 -9.48
C ILE A 199 7.79 7.00 -9.19
N LEU A 200 7.33 6.03 -10.01
CA LEU A 200 7.81 4.65 -10.00
C LEU A 200 8.85 4.48 -11.11
N THR A 201 10.05 4.03 -10.75
CA THR A 201 11.16 3.96 -11.69
C THR A 201 12.10 2.79 -11.41
N SER A 202 12.75 2.27 -12.44
CA SER A 202 13.90 1.36 -12.34
C SER A 202 15.25 2.09 -12.45
N GLN A 203 15.24 3.39 -12.70
CA GLN A 203 16.43 4.20 -12.85
C GLN A 203 16.92 4.75 -11.52
N ARG A 204 18.21 5.05 -11.40
CA ARG A 204 18.81 5.73 -10.25
C ARG A 204 18.64 7.24 -10.36
N GLY A 205 18.48 7.91 -9.24
CA GLY A 205 18.44 9.38 -9.15
C GLY A 205 17.35 9.87 -8.20
N GLY A 206 17.45 11.13 -7.80
CA GLY A 206 16.45 11.84 -7.00
C GLY A 206 15.19 12.19 -7.82
N PHE A 207 14.23 12.79 -7.15
CA PHE A 207 12.92 13.14 -7.72
C PHE A 207 13.05 14.03 -8.97
N ASP A 208 13.83 15.11 -8.92
CA ASP A 208 13.95 16.06 -10.04
C ASP A 208 14.50 15.41 -11.30
N ARG A 209 15.52 14.52 -11.14
CA ARG A 209 16.06 13.76 -12.27
C ARG A 209 15.01 12.84 -12.89
N GLN A 210 14.16 12.23 -12.09
CA GLN A 210 13.10 11.36 -12.59
C GLN A 210 11.96 12.17 -13.22
N LEU A 211 11.69 13.37 -12.70
CA LEU A 211 10.65 14.27 -13.19
C LEU A 211 10.94 14.77 -14.61
N CYS A 212 12.23 14.92 -14.99
CA CYS A 212 12.63 15.30 -16.35
C CYS A 212 12.09 14.35 -17.46
N ALA A 213 11.69 13.14 -17.13
CA ALA A 213 11.05 12.23 -18.06
C ALA A 213 9.58 12.60 -18.40
N PHE A 214 9.02 13.61 -17.73
CA PHE A 214 7.61 14.02 -17.80
C PHE A 214 7.53 15.54 -18.02
N ALA A 215 7.91 16.03 -19.20
CA ALA A 215 8.08 17.46 -19.50
C ALA A 215 6.83 18.29 -19.12
N ALA A 216 5.64 17.88 -19.57
CA ALA A 216 4.39 18.58 -19.26
C ALA A 216 4.10 18.65 -17.75
N LEU A 217 4.42 17.59 -16.99
CA LEU A 217 4.29 17.60 -15.53
C LEU A 217 5.36 18.47 -14.89
N GLN A 218 6.59 18.41 -15.37
CA GLN A 218 7.71 19.23 -14.89
C GLN A 218 7.39 20.72 -15.05
N ASP A 219 6.93 21.15 -16.22
CA ASP A 219 6.55 22.54 -16.49
C ASP A 219 5.42 23.01 -15.59
N ARG A 220 4.43 22.14 -15.36
CA ARG A 220 3.28 22.46 -14.52
C ARG A 220 3.63 22.70 -13.06
N VAL A 221 4.60 21.95 -12.52
CA VAL A 221 4.99 22.07 -11.10
C VAL A 221 6.19 22.98 -10.87
N ALA A 222 6.78 23.50 -11.94
CA ALA A 222 7.94 24.40 -11.86
C ALA A 222 7.63 25.64 -11.01
N GLY A 223 8.56 26.00 -10.12
CA GLY A 223 8.43 27.19 -9.26
C GLY A 223 7.48 27.04 -8.07
N HIS A 224 6.72 25.95 -7.97
CA HIS A 224 5.87 25.71 -6.80
C HIS A 224 6.66 25.20 -5.60
N PRO A 225 6.36 25.65 -4.36
CA PRO A 225 6.96 25.12 -3.15
C PRO A 225 6.65 23.63 -2.99
N HIS A 226 7.59 22.89 -2.43
CA HIS A 226 7.41 21.47 -2.20
C HIS A 226 8.03 20.99 -0.89
N GLY A 227 7.51 19.87 -0.39
CA GLY A 227 8.05 19.17 0.77
C GLY A 227 9.26 18.28 0.44
N PRO A 228 9.79 17.56 1.43
CA PRO A 228 10.89 16.63 1.23
C PRO A 228 10.49 15.43 0.40
N ASP A 229 11.48 14.88 -0.33
CA ASP A 229 11.34 13.65 -1.07
C ASP A 229 11.40 12.44 -0.14
N LEU A 230 10.51 11.49 -0.34
CA LEU A 230 10.56 10.20 0.32
C LEU A 230 10.66 9.08 -0.71
N ALA A 231 11.53 8.12 -0.45
CA ALA A 231 11.74 6.99 -1.33
C ALA A 231 11.49 5.65 -0.62
N ALA A 232 11.04 4.67 -1.39
CA ALA A 232 10.87 3.29 -0.95
C ALA A 232 11.30 2.32 -2.04
N GLY A 233 11.92 1.21 -1.65
CA GLY A 233 12.29 0.15 -2.58
C GLY A 233 13.54 -0.64 -2.14
N PRO A 234 13.91 -1.67 -2.90
CA PRO A 234 13.20 -2.17 -4.07
C PRO A 234 11.80 -2.70 -3.70
N LEU A 235 10.81 -2.34 -4.53
CA LEU A 235 9.39 -2.57 -4.20
C LEU A 235 9.04 -4.06 -4.15
N ARG A 236 9.48 -4.83 -5.14
CA ARG A 236 9.09 -6.24 -5.27
C ARG A 236 9.67 -7.09 -4.17
N GLN A 237 8.79 -7.68 -3.36
CA GLN A 237 9.13 -8.60 -2.27
C GLN A 237 8.44 -9.94 -2.51
N ARG A 238 9.20 -11.03 -2.40
CA ARG A 238 8.68 -12.41 -2.56
C ARG A 238 8.80 -13.18 -1.27
N VAL A 239 7.79 -13.98 -1.00
CA VAL A 239 7.74 -14.85 0.18
C VAL A 239 7.42 -16.29 -0.21
N SER A 240 7.92 -17.26 0.55
CA SER A 240 7.57 -18.67 0.40
C SER A 240 6.18 -18.98 0.96
N ALA A 241 5.91 -18.47 2.15
CA ALA A 241 4.65 -18.59 2.86
C ALA A 241 4.38 -17.32 3.66
N ARG A 242 3.14 -17.12 4.11
CA ARG A 242 2.74 -15.97 4.94
C ARG A 242 2.48 -16.38 6.39
N THR A 243 2.68 -17.65 6.68
CA THR A 243 2.54 -18.23 8.02
C THR A 243 3.75 -19.11 8.31
N ALA A 244 4.29 -18.97 9.50
CA ALA A 244 5.30 -19.87 10.06
C ALA A 244 4.94 -20.11 11.53
N GLY A 245 4.36 -21.27 11.82
CA GLY A 245 3.85 -21.57 13.15
C GLY A 245 2.79 -20.55 13.60
N ARG A 246 3.09 -19.81 14.66
CA ARG A 246 2.22 -18.79 15.25
C ARG A 246 2.48 -17.37 14.75
N VAL A 247 3.35 -17.20 13.76
CA VAL A 247 3.64 -15.90 13.14
C VAL A 247 2.99 -15.81 11.76
N LEU A 248 2.19 -14.75 11.54
CA LEU A 248 1.50 -14.46 10.28
C LEU A 248 1.98 -13.11 9.74
N LEU A 249 2.29 -13.05 8.45
CA LEU A 249 2.75 -11.83 7.78
C LEU A 249 1.57 -11.06 7.19
N VAL A 250 1.53 -9.74 7.34
CA VAL A 250 0.48 -8.88 6.79
C VAL A 250 1.05 -7.62 6.15
N GLY A 251 0.33 -7.03 5.19
CA GLY A 251 0.80 -5.88 4.41
C GLY A 251 2.03 -6.22 3.57
N ASP A 252 2.96 -5.29 3.40
CA ASP A 252 4.17 -5.47 2.58
C ASP A 252 5.09 -6.58 3.11
N ALA A 253 5.03 -6.89 4.40
CA ALA A 253 5.74 -8.03 4.98
C ALA A 253 5.28 -9.37 4.38
N ALA A 254 4.00 -9.50 4.01
CA ALA A 254 3.43 -10.69 3.37
C ALA A 254 3.80 -10.85 1.89
N GLY A 255 4.60 -9.93 1.36
CA GLY A 255 5.02 -9.85 -0.04
C GLY A 255 4.35 -8.69 -0.77
N TYR A 256 5.07 -8.13 -1.73
CA TYR A 256 4.63 -6.97 -2.52
C TYR A 256 5.01 -7.14 -3.98
N VAL A 257 4.13 -6.79 -4.89
CA VAL A 257 4.40 -6.88 -6.34
C VAL A 257 4.97 -5.56 -6.83
N ASP A 258 4.16 -4.51 -6.81
CA ASP A 258 4.51 -3.16 -7.25
C ASP A 258 3.42 -2.17 -6.79
N ALA A 259 3.73 -0.87 -6.80
CA ALA A 259 2.78 0.20 -6.46
C ALA A 259 1.90 0.64 -7.64
N LEU A 260 2.12 0.08 -8.82
CA LEU A 260 1.57 0.54 -10.10
C LEU A 260 0.04 0.64 -10.15
N THR A 261 -0.67 -0.24 -9.46
CA THR A 261 -2.15 -0.27 -9.46
C THR A 261 -2.79 0.45 -8.28
N GLY A 262 -2.00 0.96 -7.32
CA GLY A 262 -2.52 1.67 -6.15
C GLY A 262 -3.24 0.82 -5.09
N GLU A 263 -3.28 -0.51 -5.26
CA GLU A 263 -4.09 -1.43 -4.45
C GLU A 263 -3.45 -1.91 -3.14
N GLY A 264 -2.21 -1.50 -2.86
CA GLY A 264 -1.43 -2.05 -1.75
C GLY A 264 -2.11 -1.96 -0.37
N LEU A 265 -2.81 -0.85 -0.09
CA LEU A 265 -3.52 -0.66 1.18
C LEU A 265 -4.80 -1.50 1.24
N GLY A 266 -5.59 -1.54 0.18
CA GLY A 266 -6.81 -2.35 0.13
C GLY A 266 -6.54 -3.83 0.36
N ILE A 267 -5.54 -4.38 -0.33
CA ILE A 267 -5.06 -5.76 -0.12
C ILE A 267 -4.56 -5.98 1.31
N ALA A 268 -3.84 -5.00 1.89
CA ALA A 268 -3.35 -5.13 3.25
C ALA A 268 -4.48 -5.14 4.28
N PHE A 269 -5.53 -4.35 4.08
CA PHE A 269 -6.67 -4.27 4.98
C PHE A 269 -7.54 -5.54 4.90
N GLU A 270 -7.78 -6.05 3.69
CA GLU A 270 -8.49 -7.32 3.52
C GLU A 270 -7.69 -8.50 4.11
N ALA A 271 -6.38 -8.52 3.88
CA ALA A 271 -5.49 -9.51 4.48
C ALA A 271 -5.49 -9.46 6.02
N ALA A 272 -5.61 -8.25 6.61
CA ALA A 272 -5.73 -8.07 8.06
C ALA A 272 -7.00 -8.73 8.61
N SER A 273 -8.13 -8.53 7.94
CA SER A 273 -9.40 -9.19 8.30
C SER A 273 -9.30 -10.71 8.23
N LEU A 274 -8.73 -11.25 7.13
CA LEU A 274 -8.51 -12.70 6.97
C LEU A 274 -7.58 -13.27 8.05
N LEU A 275 -6.48 -12.56 8.36
CA LEU A 275 -5.55 -12.96 9.41
C LEU A 275 -6.24 -13.09 10.74
N VAL A 276 -7.00 -12.07 11.14
CA VAL A 276 -7.74 -12.06 12.40
C VAL A 276 -8.77 -13.19 12.44
N GLY A 277 -9.51 -13.43 11.37
CA GLY A 277 -10.45 -14.57 11.29
C GLY A 277 -9.76 -15.92 11.51
N CYS A 278 -8.56 -16.12 10.95
CA CYS A 278 -7.79 -17.32 11.16
C CYS A 278 -7.26 -17.46 12.60
N VAL A 279 -6.83 -16.36 13.22
CA VAL A 279 -6.38 -16.33 14.62
C VAL A 279 -7.53 -16.58 15.59
N ALA A 280 -8.66 -15.94 15.40
CA ALA A 280 -9.85 -16.09 16.25
C ALA A 280 -10.39 -17.52 16.26
N THR A 281 -10.25 -18.23 15.14
CA THR A 281 -10.70 -19.64 15.01
C THR A 281 -9.59 -20.67 15.26
N ASP A 282 -8.40 -20.23 15.69
CA ASP A 282 -7.20 -21.06 15.94
C ASP A 282 -6.77 -21.89 14.70
N ARG A 283 -6.90 -21.29 13.50
CA ARG A 283 -6.58 -21.94 12.21
C ARG A 283 -5.57 -21.13 11.38
N PRO A 284 -4.39 -20.80 11.92
CA PRO A 284 -3.40 -19.96 11.24
C PRO A 284 -2.91 -20.54 9.91
N GLY A 285 -2.93 -21.88 9.75
CA GLY A 285 -2.54 -22.55 8.51
C GLY A 285 -3.43 -22.24 7.31
N ASP A 286 -4.66 -21.80 7.52
CA ASP A 286 -5.59 -21.44 6.45
C ASP A 286 -5.27 -20.07 5.81
N TYR A 287 -4.56 -19.20 6.55
CA TYR A 287 -4.31 -17.82 6.13
C TYR A 287 -3.56 -17.72 4.80
N ASP A 288 -2.47 -18.47 4.60
CA ASP A 288 -1.70 -18.37 3.35
C ASP A 288 -2.54 -18.76 2.12
N ARG A 289 -3.40 -19.78 2.24
CA ARG A 289 -4.33 -20.20 1.18
C ARG A 289 -5.36 -19.14 0.89
N GLN A 290 -6.01 -18.58 1.93
CA GLN A 290 -7.00 -17.53 1.79
C GLN A 290 -6.39 -16.25 1.20
N TRP A 291 -5.22 -15.84 1.68
CA TRP A 291 -4.48 -14.70 1.16
C TRP A 291 -4.15 -14.85 -0.34
N ARG A 292 -3.67 -16.03 -0.74
CA ARG A 292 -3.36 -16.32 -2.17
C ARG A 292 -4.60 -16.23 -3.05
N ARG A 293 -5.73 -16.70 -2.59
CA ARG A 293 -7.00 -16.64 -3.31
C ARG A 293 -7.48 -15.19 -3.47
N MET A 294 -7.53 -14.45 -2.36
CA MET A 294 -7.94 -13.05 -2.30
C MET A 294 -7.06 -12.18 -3.23
N SER A 295 -5.73 -12.27 -3.11
CA SER A 295 -4.81 -11.41 -3.84
C SER A 295 -4.51 -11.86 -5.28
N ARG A 296 -5.08 -12.98 -5.77
CA ARG A 296 -4.72 -13.60 -7.05
C ARG A 296 -4.90 -12.64 -8.23
N ARG A 297 -6.07 -11.99 -8.34
CA ARG A 297 -6.39 -11.08 -9.46
C ARG A 297 -5.45 -9.89 -9.47
N TYR A 298 -5.31 -9.22 -8.34
CA TYR A 298 -4.38 -8.11 -8.18
C TYR A 298 -2.96 -8.50 -8.61
N ARG A 299 -2.43 -9.60 -8.09
CA ARG A 299 -1.06 -10.04 -8.38
C ARG A 299 -0.86 -10.36 -9.86
N LEU A 300 -1.84 -10.95 -10.52
CA LEU A 300 -1.78 -11.23 -11.95
C LEU A 300 -1.81 -9.95 -12.77
N LEU A 301 -2.78 -9.05 -12.53
CA LEU A 301 -2.92 -7.80 -13.26
C LEU A 301 -1.71 -6.88 -13.04
N THR A 302 -1.29 -6.68 -11.79
CA THR A 302 -0.11 -5.86 -11.48
C THR A 302 1.16 -6.44 -12.10
N SER A 303 1.36 -7.77 -12.03
CA SER A 303 2.53 -8.39 -12.65
C SER A 303 2.50 -8.28 -14.18
N ALA A 304 1.34 -8.42 -14.81
CA ALA A 304 1.18 -8.26 -16.25
C ALA A 304 1.50 -6.82 -16.68
N LEU A 305 0.96 -5.82 -15.97
CA LEU A 305 1.21 -4.40 -16.25
C LEU A 305 2.68 -4.02 -16.03
N VAL A 306 3.30 -4.47 -14.93
CA VAL A 306 4.73 -4.22 -14.67
C VAL A 306 5.62 -4.84 -15.76
N ASN A 307 5.32 -6.07 -16.19
CA ASN A 307 6.08 -6.71 -17.26
C ASN A 307 5.84 -6.02 -18.61
N ALA A 308 4.60 -5.64 -18.92
CA ALA A 308 4.27 -4.88 -20.12
C ALA A 308 4.99 -3.52 -20.13
N GLY A 309 4.97 -2.80 -19.01
CA GLY A 309 5.68 -1.53 -18.84
C GLY A 309 7.21 -1.65 -18.91
N ALA A 310 7.78 -2.80 -18.59
CA ALA A 310 9.23 -3.04 -18.71
C ALA A 310 9.67 -3.25 -20.17
N TYR A 311 8.76 -3.70 -21.06
CA TYR A 311 9.09 -3.96 -22.46
C TYR A 311 8.69 -2.77 -23.34
N ARG A 312 9.69 -2.04 -23.86
CA ARG A 312 9.51 -0.76 -24.56
C ARG A 312 8.43 -0.77 -25.66
N PRO A 313 8.37 -1.73 -26.60
CA PRO A 313 7.35 -1.76 -27.65
C PRO A 313 5.92 -1.93 -27.15
N VAL A 314 5.72 -2.62 -26.02
CA VAL A 314 4.40 -2.79 -25.42
C VAL A 314 4.01 -1.55 -24.63
N ARG A 315 4.96 -0.99 -23.88
CA ARG A 315 4.75 0.19 -23.08
C ARG A 315 4.26 1.40 -23.89
N SER A 316 4.91 1.69 -25.04
CA SER A 316 4.50 2.79 -25.93
C SER A 316 3.09 2.61 -26.51
N ARG A 317 2.47 1.45 -26.33
CA ARG A 317 1.12 1.14 -26.77
C ARG A 317 0.08 1.12 -25.65
N ILE A 318 0.48 1.27 -24.39
CA ILE A 318 -0.46 1.20 -23.25
C ILE A 318 -1.50 2.31 -23.34
N VAL A 319 -1.09 3.59 -23.42
CA VAL A 319 -2.02 4.71 -23.53
C VAL A 319 -2.75 4.73 -24.87
N PRO A 320 -2.09 4.52 -26.04
CA PRO A 320 -2.78 4.34 -27.31
C PRO A 320 -3.84 3.25 -27.29
N ALA A 321 -3.56 2.09 -26.71
CA ALA A 321 -4.53 1.00 -26.59
C ALA A 321 -5.68 1.36 -25.64
N ALA A 322 -5.39 2.00 -24.52
CA ALA A 322 -6.43 2.48 -23.61
C ALA A 322 -7.34 3.52 -24.27
N ALA A 323 -6.78 4.42 -25.09
CA ALA A 323 -7.55 5.42 -25.86
C ALA A 323 -8.36 4.79 -26.99
N ALA A 324 -7.82 3.75 -27.67
CA ALA A 324 -8.54 3.02 -28.72
C ALA A 324 -9.69 2.16 -28.15
N PHE A 325 -9.55 1.65 -26.92
CA PHE A 325 -10.54 0.80 -26.25
C PHE A 325 -10.90 1.33 -24.86
N PRO A 326 -11.51 2.53 -24.75
CA PRO A 326 -11.76 3.19 -23.44
C PRO A 326 -12.68 2.38 -22.53
N GLN A 327 -13.61 1.60 -23.09
CA GLN A 327 -14.48 0.74 -22.31
C GLN A 327 -13.74 -0.42 -21.65
N VAL A 328 -12.74 -1.01 -22.35
CA VAL A 328 -11.90 -2.07 -21.79
C VAL A 328 -10.98 -1.51 -20.71
N PHE A 329 -10.41 -0.32 -20.93
CA PHE A 329 -9.63 0.39 -19.93
C PHE A 329 -10.45 0.70 -18.68
N ALA A 330 -11.64 1.29 -18.85
CA ALA A 330 -12.54 1.58 -17.76
C ALA A 330 -12.97 0.31 -16.99
N ALA A 331 -13.24 -0.80 -17.70
CA ALA A 331 -13.57 -2.07 -17.07
C ALA A 331 -12.39 -2.62 -16.23
N ALA A 332 -11.17 -2.54 -16.74
CA ALA A 332 -9.97 -2.97 -16.02
C ALA A 332 -9.71 -2.13 -14.77
N VAL A 333 -9.86 -0.79 -14.86
CA VAL A 333 -9.73 0.11 -13.71
C VAL A 333 -10.81 -0.15 -12.67
N ASN A 334 -12.08 -0.31 -13.08
CA ASN A 334 -13.18 -0.60 -12.16
C ASN A 334 -13.03 -1.97 -11.50
N GLN A 335 -12.49 -2.96 -12.20
CA GLN A 335 -12.21 -4.27 -11.59
C GLN A 335 -11.16 -4.22 -10.48
N LEU A 336 -10.28 -3.22 -10.49
CA LEU A 336 -9.32 -2.96 -9.42
C LEU A 336 -9.92 -2.07 -8.32
N ALA A 337 -10.88 -1.20 -8.66
CA ALA A 337 -11.51 -0.26 -7.72
C ALA A 337 -12.64 -0.88 -6.88
N ASP A 338 -13.21 -2.00 -7.29
CA ASP A 338 -14.32 -2.74 -6.66
C ASP A 338 -13.83 -3.86 -5.75
#